data_f1fb7e622f11adb032f2f9e67a4fcb90
#
_entry.id   f1fb7e622f11adb032f2f9e67a4fcb90
#
_cell.length_a   1.000
_cell.length_b   1.000
_cell.length_c   1.000
_cell.angle_alpha   90.00
_cell.angle_beta   90.00
_cell.angle_gamma   90.00
#
_symmetry.space_group_name_H-M   'P 1'
#
loop_
_entity.id
_entity.type
_entity.pdbx_description
1 polymer ?
#
loop_
_entity_poly.entity_id
_entity_poly.type
_entity_poly.pdbx_seq_one_letter_code
_entity_poly.pdbx_strand_id
1 'polypeptide(L)'
;MPRFSTRQRVILLVLLGAGFMLSVDFSILNVALPQAGAGVGLGPDGLPWITSAFALPAAGFALLFGRLADYFGRRRLFLAGMFLLAGASVLGGCAVNAELLLTARVLQGLATAMALPTSLALLTTTFVDGSVRARVLGLRGALLSAGFAVGALVGGALVSLLGWRAAFFINVPVVVTVLVITPFVIRESTGAGRAKLDVPGAVTVTGGLLAVIYAVIERSVPTAVVGVLLLVAFWLIERRSSAPLVPVRIVRLPSVAWGNYAGLVVCSMEPAMIFLTTLYLQQTLGLSPLATGLVFGIPGLASVAAGVVAGRIIGRFGYRKILTVSMAVQGLATLPLVFLGTDRLIALVILIPALFIGFYGHVAAIVAYTVTGTSGVPDGEQGLATGLTSMTQEVAGTVGTPVLAAIVATQAMHLTGMHLALWLDVALTLVSAVLVWFGLRPRATAVSAHQPAAELATV
;
A
#
# COMPACT_ATOMS: atom_id res chain seq x y z
N MET A 1 -26.95 -18.69 -1.02
CA MET A 1 -25.54 -18.26 -1.06
C MET A 1 -24.67 -19.52 -1.18
N PRO A 2 -23.75 -19.62 -2.13
CA PRO A 2 -22.88 -20.78 -2.22
C PRO A 2 -22.05 -20.90 -0.93
N ARG A 3 -22.12 -22.07 -0.28
CA ARG A 3 -21.34 -22.36 0.93
C ARG A 3 -19.92 -22.73 0.47
N PHE A 4 -18.92 -22.03 0.96
CA PHE A 4 -17.51 -22.42 0.75
C PHE A 4 -17.27 -23.83 1.29
N SER A 5 -16.60 -24.67 0.48
CA SER A 5 -16.11 -25.96 0.96
C SER A 5 -15.08 -25.79 2.10
N THR A 6 -14.88 -26.81 2.91
CA THR A 6 -13.89 -26.78 4.01
C THR A 6 -12.50 -26.38 3.48
N ARG A 7 -12.09 -26.94 2.35
CA ARG A 7 -10.83 -26.61 1.70
C ARG A 7 -10.76 -25.13 1.29
N GLN A 8 -11.81 -24.57 0.68
CA GLN A 8 -11.88 -23.16 0.31
C GLN A 8 -11.80 -22.24 1.54
N ARG A 9 -12.41 -22.61 2.66
CA ARG A 9 -12.32 -21.84 3.92
C ARG A 9 -10.89 -21.84 4.44
N VAL A 10 -10.19 -22.98 4.41
CA VAL A 10 -8.79 -23.05 4.85
C VAL A 10 -7.89 -22.22 3.92
N ILE A 11 -8.09 -22.28 2.59
CA ILE A 11 -7.36 -21.43 1.64
C ILE A 11 -7.57 -19.94 1.95
N LEU A 12 -8.82 -19.53 2.22
CA LEU A 12 -9.11 -18.15 2.61
C LEU A 12 -8.41 -17.75 3.91
N LEU A 13 -8.47 -18.60 4.93
CA LEU A 13 -7.78 -18.35 6.22
C LEU A 13 -6.27 -18.18 6.02
N VAL A 14 -5.65 -19.03 5.24
CA VAL A 14 -4.19 -18.98 4.96
C VAL A 14 -3.81 -17.72 4.19
N LEU A 15 -4.44 -17.47 3.04
CA LEU A 15 -4.03 -16.38 2.16
C LEU A 15 -4.45 -14.99 2.70
N LEU A 16 -5.65 -14.90 3.26
CA LEU A 16 -6.13 -13.66 3.88
C LEU A 16 -5.44 -13.41 5.22
N GLY A 17 -5.18 -14.47 6.00
CA GLY A 17 -4.43 -14.38 7.26
C GLY A 17 -2.98 -13.93 7.04
N ALA A 18 -2.32 -14.41 5.99
CA ALA A 18 -1.00 -13.93 5.61
C ALA A 18 -1.02 -12.43 5.24
N GLY A 19 -2.00 -11.99 4.43
CA GLY A 19 -2.16 -10.56 4.11
C GLY A 19 -2.46 -9.71 5.35
N PHE A 20 -3.36 -10.18 6.22
CA PHE A 20 -3.67 -9.54 7.50
C PHE A 20 -2.40 -9.38 8.35
N MET A 21 -1.59 -10.45 8.47
CA MET A 21 -0.36 -10.42 9.26
C MET A 21 0.69 -9.45 8.69
N LEU A 22 0.84 -9.36 7.38
CA LEU A 22 1.72 -8.37 6.74
C LEU A 22 1.28 -6.93 7.05
N SER A 23 -0.02 -6.68 7.09
CA SER A 23 -0.57 -5.37 7.47
C SER A 23 -0.38 -5.08 8.96
N VAL A 24 -0.53 -6.10 9.82
CA VAL A 24 -0.23 -6.02 11.25
C VAL A 24 1.25 -5.71 11.48
N ASP A 25 2.17 -6.42 10.82
CA ASP A 25 3.63 -6.22 10.91
C ASP A 25 4.01 -4.78 10.56
N PHE A 26 3.47 -4.25 9.47
CA PHE A 26 3.69 -2.87 9.06
C PHE A 26 3.23 -1.88 10.14
N SER A 27 2.04 -2.08 10.70
CA SER A 27 1.45 -1.18 11.69
C SER A 27 2.14 -1.23 13.04
N ILE A 28 2.48 -2.42 13.53
CA ILE A 28 3.22 -2.63 14.80
C ILE A 28 4.53 -1.88 14.78
N LEU A 29 5.28 -1.99 13.69
CA LEU A 29 6.59 -1.37 13.55
C LEU A 29 6.52 0.17 13.54
N ASN A 30 5.44 0.76 13.04
CA ASN A 30 5.26 2.21 13.13
C ASN A 30 5.15 2.67 14.60
N VAL A 31 4.43 1.92 15.44
CA VAL A 31 4.32 2.22 16.89
C VAL A 31 5.63 1.92 17.64
N ALA A 32 6.34 0.85 17.24
CA ALA A 32 7.61 0.43 17.84
C ALA A 32 8.82 1.31 17.43
N LEU A 33 8.66 2.14 16.40
CA LEU A 33 9.74 2.82 15.68
C LEU A 33 10.74 3.56 16.60
N PRO A 34 10.33 4.46 17.52
CA PRO A 34 11.26 5.19 18.37
C PRO A 34 12.02 4.26 19.32
N GLN A 35 11.35 3.26 19.90
CA GLN A 35 11.99 2.30 20.81
C GLN A 35 12.94 1.35 20.07
N ALA A 36 12.56 0.88 18.87
CA ALA A 36 13.42 0.06 18.05
C ALA A 36 14.68 0.81 17.64
N GLY A 37 14.55 2.06 17.19
CA GLY A 37 15.69 2.91 16.86
C GLY A 37 16.63 3.13 18.03
N ALA A 38 16.10 3.53 19.18
CA ALA A 38 16.89 3.72 20.40
C ALA A 38 17.56 2.41 20.85
N GLY A 39 16.86 1.27 20.74
CA GLY A 39 17.35 -0.04 21.12
C GLY A 39 18.53 -0.59 20.30
N VAL A 40 18.78 -0.02 19.12
CA VAL A 40 19.90 -0.38 18.23
C VAL A 40 20.87 0.79 17.98
N GLY A 41 20.70 1.90 18.71
CA GLY A 41 21.59 3.07 18.61
C GLY A 41 21.35 3.96 17.39
N LEU A 42 20.18 3.89 16.74
CA LEU A 42 19.80 4.83 15.69
C LEU A 42 19.34 6.16 16.27
N GLY A 43 19.97 7.24 15.83
CA GLY A 43 19.52 8.60 16.14
C GLY A 43 18.21 8.97 15.38
N PRO A 44 17.64 10.15 15.68
CA PRO A 44 16.40 10.63 15.05
C PRO A 44 16.46 10.62 13.51
N ASP A 45 17.60 10.98 12.92
CA ASP A 45 17.80 11.03 11.47
C ASP A 45 17.84 9.62 10.83
N GLY A 46 18.11 8.58 11.61
CA GLY A 46 18.12 7.19 11.18
C GLY A 46 16.75 6.52 11.25
N LEU A 47 15.77 7.05 11.98
CA LEU A 47 14.45 6.43 12.14
C LEU A 47 13.69 6.21 10.83
N PRO A 48 13.71 7.13 9.85
CA PRO A 48 13.06 6.91 8.56
C PRO A 48 13.58 5.67 7.84
N TRP A 49 14.85 5.28 8.08
CA TRP A 49 15.42 4.09 7.47
C TRP A 49 14.75 2.79 7.92
N ILE A 50 14.22 2.71 9.14
CA ILE A 50 13.52 1.50 9.61
C ILE A 50 12.28 1.21 8.75
N THR A 51 11.54 2.24 8.35
CA THR A 51 10.38 2.11 7.46
C THR A 51 10.78 1.98 6.00
N SER A 52 11.74 2.79 5.55
CA SER A 52 12.17 2.83 4.15
C SER A 52 12.92 1.59 3.72
N ALA A 53 13.75 1.00 4.59
CA ALA A 53 14.46 -0.26 4.32
C ALA A 53 13.51 -1.44 4.06
N PHE A 54 12.32 -1.42 4.65
CA PHE A 54 11.24 -2.36 4.33
C PHE A 54 10.52 -1.99 3.04
N ALA A 55 10.08 -0.75 2.96
CA ALA A 55 9.20 -0.29 1.91
C ALA A 55 9.88 -0.28 0.52
N LEU A 56 11.17 0.06 0.47
CA LEU A 56 11.98 0.09 -0.74
C LEU A 56 11.98 -1.24 -1.51
N PRO A 57 12.41 -2.38 -0.92
CA PRO A 57 12.36 -3.66 -1.61
C PRO A 57 10.93 -4.17 -1.81
N ALA A 58 10.01 -3.87 -0.90
CA ALA A 58 8.61 -4.27 -1.04
C ALA A 58 7.99 -3.71 -2.34
N ALA A 59 8.21 -2.43 -2.63
CA ALA A 59 7.72 -1.81 -3.86
C ALA A 59 8.59 -2.13 -5.08
N GLY A 60 9.90 -2.00 -4.95
CA GLY A 60 10.82 -2.14 -6.08
C GLY A 60 10.77 -3.52 -6.73
N PHE A 61 10.60 -4.58 -5.94
CA PHE A 61 10.60 -5.95 -6.42
C PHE A 61 9.19 -6.54 -6.63
N ALA A 62 8.11 -5.85 -6.27
CA ALA A 62 6.75 -6.39 -6.37
C ALA A 62 6.37 -6.85 -7.78
N LEU A 63 6.71 -6.06 -8.80
CA LEU A 63 6.48 -6.42 -10.21
C LEU A 63 7.31 -7.62 -10.65
N LEU A 64 8.59 -7.61 -10.30
CA LEU A 64 9.50 -8.70 -10.65
C LEU A 64 8.99 -10.02 -10.05
N PHE A 65 8.67 -10.03 -8.76
CA PHE A 65 8.17 -11.24 -8.10
C PHE A 65 6.77 -11.64 -8.56
N GLY A 66 5.91 -10.69 -8.93
CA GLY A 66 4.64 -10.99 -9.57
C GLY A 66 4.83 -11.80 -10.87
N ARG A 67 5.78 -11.41 -11.73
CA ARG A 67 6.11 -12.13 -12.96
C ARG A 67 6.86 -13.44 -12.69
N LEU A 68 7.79 -13.45 -11.74
CA LEU A 68 8.47 -14.69 -11.35
C LEU A 68 7.50 -15.73 -10.80
N ALA A 69 6.42 -15.31 -10.13
CA ALA A 69 5.36 -16.18 -9.65
C ALA A 69 4.64 -16.90 -10.81
N ASP A 70 4.37 -16.18 -11.87
CA ASP A 70 3.73 -16.76 -13.06
C ASP A 70 4.64 -17.77 -13.78
N TYR A 71 5.96 -17.60 -13.68
CA TYR A 71 6.96 -18.45 -14.31
C TYR A 71 7.34 -19.68 -13.45
N PHE A 72 7.71 -19.45 -12.17
CA PHE A 72 8.21 -20.51 -11.27
C PHE A 72 7.13 -21.20 -10.44
N GLY A 73 5.93 -20.61 -10.40
CA GLY A 73 4.81 -21.12 -9.60
C GLY A 73 4.45 -20.19 -8.44
N ARG A 74 3.17 -19.87 -8.36
CA ARG A 74 2.62 -18.91 -7.40
C ARG A 74 2.70 -19.41 -5.96
N ARG A 75 2.40 -20.72 -5.74
CA ARG A 75 2.50 -21.31 -4.42
C ARG A 75 3.94 -21.37 -3.93
N ARG A 76 4.88 -21.79 -4.80
CA ARG A 76 6.30 -21.86 -4.44
C ARG A 76 6.84 -20.52 -4.04
N LEU A 77 6.55 -19.47 -4.81
CA LEU A 77 7.04 -18.11 -4.51
C LEU A 77 6.38 -17.55 -3.26
N PHE A 78 5.09 -17.83 -3.03
CA PHE A 78 4.40 -17.47 -1.79
C PHE A 78 5.06 -18.10 -0.57
N LEU A 79 5.35 -19.42 -0.62
CA LEU A 79 6.03 -20.13 0.48
C LEU A 79 7.46 -19.62 0.70
N ALA A 80 8.20 -19.32 -0.37
CA ALA A 80 9.54 -18.75 -0.26
C ALA A 80 9.49 -17.35 0.41
N GLY A 81 8.50 -16.52 0.05
CA GLY A 81 8.26 -15.24 0.72
C GLY A 81 7.92 -15.40 2.20
N MET A 82 7.03 -16.34 2.55
CA MET A 82 6.70 -16.61 3.95
C MET A 82 7.91 -17.13 4.74
N PHE A 83 8.71 -18.03 4.17
CA PHE A 83 9.93 -18.53 4.79
C PHE A 83 10.93 -17.38 5.03
N LEU A 84 11.14 -16.53 4.05
CA LEU A 84 11.99 -15.35 4.18
C LEU A 84 11.48 -14.39 5.26
N LEU A 85 10.14 -14.19 5.35
CA LEU A 85 9.51 -13.37 6.39
C LEU A 85 9.79 -13.92 7.80
N ALA A 86 9.68 -15.25 7.99
CA ALA A 86 9.98 -15.87 9.27
C ALA A 86 11.43 -15.65 9.67
N GLY A 87 12.38 -15.94 8.77
CA GLY A 87 13.82 -15.75 9.02
C GLY A 87 14.19 -14.30 9.29
N ALA A 88 13.66 -13.37 8.48
CA ALA A 88 13.85 -11.94 8.67
C ALA A 88 13.25 -11.42 9.97
N SER A 89 12.10 -11.96 10.40
CA SER A 89 11.47 -11.60 11.67
C SER A 89 12.29 -12.10 12.87
N VAL A 90 12.84 -13.30 12.80
CA VAL A 90 13.78 -13.78 13.84
C VAL A 90 15.03 -12.88 13.87
N LEU A 91 15.60 -12.56 12.71
CA LEU A 91 16.77 -11.69 12.61
C LEU A 91 16.51 -10.31 13.23
N GLY A 92 15.36 -9.69 12.92
CA GLY A 92 14.97 -8.38 13.44
C GLY A 92 14.72 -8.41 14.96
N GLY A 93 14.08 -9.46 15.47
CA GLY A 93 13.86 -9.65 16.91
C GLY A 93 15.16 -9.87 17.71
N CYS A 94 16.19 -10.42 17.06
CA CYS A 94 17.52 -10.62 17.62
C CYS A 94 18.49 -9.47 17.33
N ALA A 95 18.06 -8.37 16.69
CA ALA A 95 18.94 -7.29 16.29
C ALA A 95 19.58 -6.59 17.50
N VAL A 96 20.90 -6.44 17.44
CA VAL A 96 21.75 -5.80 18.48
C VAL A 96 22.34 -4.47 17.99
N ASN A 97 22.27 -4.19 16.69
CA ASN A 97 22.75 -2.97 16.05
C ASN A 97 21.84 -2.56 14.90
N ALA A 98 22.06 -1.32 14.39
CA ALA A 98 21.26 -0.77 13.31
C ALA A 98 21.37 -1.57 12.01
N GLU A 99 22.56 -2.04 11.66
CA GLU A 99 22.80 -2.78 10.42
C GLU A 99 21.99 -4.08 10.37
N LEU A 100 21.95 -4.82 11.47
CA LEU A 100 21.18 -6.07 11.56
C LEU A 100 19.68 -5.81 11.49
N LEU A 101 19.19 -4.75 12.16
CA LEU A 101 17.80 -4.33 12.11
C LEU A 101 17.39 -3.92 10.69
N LEU A 102 18.19 -3.07 10.03
CA LEU A 102 17.90 -2.61 8.68
C LEU A 102 18.00 -3.76 7.66
N THR A 103 18.95 -4.68 7.82
CA THR A 103 19.02 -5.91 7.01
C THR A 103 17.76 -6.75 7.17
N ALA A 104 17.29 -6.95 8.40
CA ALA A 104 16.03 -7.65 8.64
C ALA A 104 14.85 -6.96 7.96
N ARG A 105 14.80 -5.63 7.98
CA ARG A 105 13.75 -4.84 7.30
C ARG A 105 13.79 -4.98 5.78
N VAL A 106 14.99 -4.97 5.19
CA VAL A 106 15.17 -5.24 3.74
C VAL A 106 14.63 -6.63 3.38
N LEU A 107 14.98 -7.64 4.16
CA LEU A 107 14.52 -9.01 3.93
C LEU A 107 13.00 -9.17 4.14
N GLN A 108 12.40 -8.50 5.14
CA GLN A 108 10.95 -8.46 5.31
C GLN A 108 10.24 -7.78 4.13
N GLY A 109 10.82 -6.69 3.60
CA GLY A 109 10.33 -6.03 2.40
C GLY A 109 10.35 -6.93 1.16
N LEU A 110 11.46 -7.65 0.93
CA LEU A 110 11.56 -8.65 -0.14
C LEU A 110 10.53 -9.77 0.04
N ALA A 111 10.36 -10.26 1.27
CA ALA A 111 9.35 -11.26 1.59
C ALA A 111 7.92 -10.78 1.25
N THR A 112 7.63 -9.53 1.57
CA THR A 112 6.34 -8.88 1.26
C THR A 112 6.14 -8.75 -0.26
N ALA A 113 7.18 -8.33 -1.00
CA ALA A 113 7.15 -8.25 -2.46
C ALA A 113 6.87 -9.61 -3.13
N MET A 114 7.30 -10.71 -2.50
CA MET A 114 6.98 -12.07 -2.94
C MET A 114 5.56 -12.50 -2.55
N ALA A 115 5.16 -12.22 -1.31
CA ALA A 115 3.94 -12.78 -0.71
C ALA A 115 2.65 -12.07 -1.14
N LEU A 116 2.63 -10.73 -1.22
CA LEU A 116 1.41 -9.98 -1.53
C LEU A 116 0.86 -10.24 -2.94
N PRO A 117 1.66 -10.13 -4.02
CA PRO A 117 1.15 -10.38 -5.36
C PRO A 117 0.82 -11.86 -5.58
N THR A 118 1.59 -12.78 -4.99
CA THR A 118 1.33 -14.21 -5.12
C THR A 118 0.08 -14.64 -4.38
N SER A 119 -0.18 -14.11 -3.18
CA SER A 119 -1.41 -14.37 -2.44
C SER A 119 -2.65 -13.89 -3.21
N LEU A 120 -2.57 -12.71 -3.83
CA LEU A 120 -3.64 -12.19 -4.67
C LEU A 120 -3.88 -13.08 -5.91
N ALA A 121 -2.81 -13.49 -6.59
CA ALA A 121 -2.88 -14.37 -7.74
C ALA A 121 -3.47 -15.75 -7.38
N LEU A 122 -3.10 -16.32 -6.23
CA LEU A 122 -3.66 -17.58 -5.73
C LEU A 122 -5.13 -17.44 -5.35
N LEU A 123 -5.55 -16.33 -4.75
CA LEU A 123 -6.96 -16.05 -4.47
C LEU A 123 -7.78 -15.95 -5.76
N THR A 124 -7.30 -15.19 -6.74
CA THR A 124 -8.03 -14.98 -8.01
C THR A 124 -8.12 -16.21 -8.88
N THR A 125 -7.15 -17.13 -8.80
CA THR A 125 -7.17 -18.41 -9.52
C THR A 125 -7.97 -19.48 -8.80
N THR A 126 -8.07 -19.41 -7.48
CA THR A 126 -8.86 -20.37 -6.69
C THR A 126 -10.36 -20.04 -6.73
N PHE A 127 -10.71 -18.75 -6.76
CA PHE A 127 -12.10 -18.27 -6.79
C PHE A 127 -12.39 -17.59 -8.14
N VAL A 128 -12.79 -18.42 -9.12
CA VAL A 128 -12.99 -18.00 -10.52
C VAL A 128 -14.34 -17.30 -10.72
N ASP A 129 -15.39 -17.71 -9.97
CA ASP A 129 -16.74 -17.14 -10.05
C ASP A 129 -16.77 -15.66 -9.77
N GLY A 130 -17.27 -14.82 -10.67
CA GLY A 130 -17.22 -13.38 -10.61
C GLY A 130 -17.77 -12.78 -9.30
N SER A 131 -18.93 -13.26 -8.82
CA SER A 131 -19.54 -12.78 -7.58
C SER A 131 -18.77 -13.25 -6.32
N VAL A 132 -18.27 -14.48 -6.33
CA VAL A 132 -17.44 -15.05 -5.25
C VAL A 132 -16.09 -14.36 -5.21
N ARG A 133 -15.47 -14.16 -6.37
CA ARG A 133 -14.18 -13.45 -6.50
C ARG A 133 -14.27 -12.03 -5.99
N ALA A 134 -15.30 -11.26 -6.37
CA ALA A 134 -15.51 -9.91 -5.87
C ALA A 134 -15.65 -9.87 -4.35
N ARG A 135 -16.39 -10.83 -3.76
CA ARG A 135 -16.53 -10.96 -2.30
C ARG A 135 -15.20 -11.27 -1.60
N VAL A 136 -14.40 -12.19 -2.16
CA VAL A 136 -13.09 -12.56 -1.61
C VAL A 136 -12.11 -11.39 -1.66
N LEU A 137 -12.09 -10.64 -2.77
CA LEU A 137 -11.26 -9.45 -2.91
C LEU A 137 -11.70 -8.32 -1.95
N GLY A 138 -13.00 -8.13 -1.78
CA GLY A 138 -13.55 -7.21 -0.77
C GLY A 138 -13.14 -7.59 0.66
N LEU A 139 -13.23 -8.89 0.99
CA LEU A 139 -12.79 -9.40 2.30
C LEU A 139 -11.28 -9.21 2.51
N ARG A 140 -10.46 -9.39 1.45
CA ARG A 140 -9.02 -9.11 1.49
C ARG A 140 -8.77 -7.64 1.85
N GLY A 141 -9.40 -6.71 1.16
CA GLY A 141 -9.27 -5.27 1.46
C GLY A 141 -9.66 -4.93 2.90
N ALA A 142 -10.81 -5.47 3.36
CA ALA A 142 -11.27 -5.26 4.73
C ALA A 142 -10.30 -5.81 5.79
N LEU A 143 -9.71 -6.99 5.54
CA LEU A 143 -8.74 -7.60 6.46
C LEU A 143 -7.39 -6.88 6.44
N LEU A 144 -6.94 -6.34 5.32
CA LEU A 144 -5.74 -5.49 5.28
C LEU A 144 -5.93 -4.22 6.14
N SER A 145 -7.08 -3.54 6.00
CA SER A 145 -7.41 -2.37 6.82
C SER A 145 -7.58 -2.72 8.29
N ALA A 146 -8.26 -3.84 8.61
CA ALA A 146 -8.41 -4.32 9.97
C ALA A 146 -7.06 -4.72 10.59
N GLY A 147 -6.16 -5.32 9.79
CA GLY A 147 -4.81 -5.67 10.19
C GLY A 147 -4.01 -4.45 10.64
N PHE A 148 -4.13 -3.34 9.91
CA PHE A 148 -3.51 -2.08 10.29
C PHE A 148 -4.01 -1.59 11.66
N ALA A 149 -5.34 -1.53 11.87
CA ALA A 149 -5.92 -1.08 13.14
C ALA A 149 -5.54 -1.99 14.32
N VAL A 150 -5.65 -3.32 14.12
CA VAL A 150 -5.28 -4.32 15.13
C VAL A 150 -3.78 -4.26 15.41
N GLY A 151 -2.95 -4.08 14.37
CA GLY A 151 -1.51 -3.94 14.48
C GLY A 151 -1.09 -2.75 15.35
N ALA A 152 -1.74 -1.60 15.21
CA ALA A 152 -1.47 -0.44 16.05
C ALA A 152 -1.80 -0.71 17.54
N LEU A 153 -2.96 -1.32 17.83
CA LEU A 153 -3.39 -1.66 19.18
C LEU A 153 -2.50 -2.75 19.80
N VAL A 154 -2.36 -3.88 19.10
CA VAL A 154 -1.55 -5.02 19.56
C VAL A 154 -0.08 -4.62 19.66
N GLY A 155 0.41 -3.85 18.70
CA GLY A 155 1.76 -3.31 18.69
C GLY A 155 2.05 -2.42 19.89
N GLY A 156 1.14 -1.49 20.18
CA GLY A 156 1.25 -0.64 21.35
C GLY A 156 1.33 -1.46 22.66
N ALA A 157 0.48 -2.47 22.80
CA ALA A 157 0.49 -3.38 23.96
C ALA A 157 1.78 -4.22 24.02
N LEU A 158 2.16 -4.89 22.92
CA LEU A 158 3.36 -5.72 22.85
C LEU A 158 4.64 -4.94 23.15
N VAL A 159 4.77 -3.75 22.54
CA VAL A 159 5.95 -2.91 22.72
C VAL A 159 6.05 -2.40 24.17
N SER A 160 4.92 -2.05 24.77
CA SER A 160 4.89 -1.58 26.16
C SER A 160 5.17 -2.68 27.19
N LEU A 161 4.70 -3.92 26.95
CA LEU A 161 4.78 -5.02 27.90
C LEU A 161 6.03 -5.88 27.71
N LEU A 162 6.42 -6.14 26.45
CA LEU A 162 7.47 -7.09 26.08
C LEU A 162 8.66 -6.44 25.35
N GLY A 163 8.55 -5.15 25.06
CA GLY A 163 9.53 -4.39 24.30
C GLY A 163 9.40 -4.55 22.78
N TRP A 164 10.12 -3.71 22.04
CA TRP A 164 10.02 -3.61 20.57
C TRP A 164 10.38 -4.90 19.81
N ARG A 165 11.20 -5.77 20.40
CA ARG A 165 11.58 -7.05 19.80
C ARG A 165 10.39 -7.99 19.59
N ALA A 166 9.40 -7.93 20.47
CA ALA A 166 8.15 -8.69 20.34
C ALA A 166 7.37 -8.37 19.06
N ALA A 167 7.51 -7.15 18.54
CA ALA A 167 6.92 -6.74 17.26
C ALA A 167 7.41 -7.60 16.08
N PHE A 168 8.61 -8.12 16.14
CA PHE A 168 9.16 -9.02 15.12
C PHE A 168 8.74 -10.47 15.39
N PHE A 169 8.85 -10.93 16.64
CA PHE A 169 8.58 -12.34 16.97
C PHE A 169 7.12 -12.75 16.79
N ILE A 170 6.16 -11.82 16.84
CA ILE A 170 4.73 -12.13 16.64
C ILE A 170 4.46 -12.70 15.23
N ASN A 171 5.28 -12.37 14.24
CA ASN A 171 5.15 -12.88 12.88
C ASN A 171 5.42 -14.38 12.80
N VAL A 172 6.37 -14.88 13.60
CA VAL A 172 6.92 -16.24 13.48
C VAL A 172 5.85 -17.33 13.62
N PRO A 173 5.02 -17.36 14.68
CA PRO A 173 4.02 -18.41 14.84
C PRO A 173 2.96 -18.40 13.73
N VAL A 174 2.56 -17.22 13.26
CA VAL A 174 1.58 -17.09 12.18
C VAL A 174 2.17 -17.60 10.87
N VAL A 175 3.40 -17.16 10.56
CA VAL A 175 4.08 -17.55 9.31
C VAL A 175 4.38 -19.04 9.30
N VAL A 176 4.82 -19.64 10.41
CA VAL A 176 5.02 -21.09 10.53
C VAL A 176 3.71 -21.83 10.27
N THR A 177 2.60 -21.38 10.81
CA THR A 177 1.27 -21.97 10.55
C THR A 177 0.92 -21.91 9.05
N VAL A 178 1.16 -20.77 8.40
CA VAL A 178 0.95 -20.61 6.95
C VAL A 178 1.85 -21.58 6.15
N LEU A 179 3.13 -21.68 6.51
CA LEU A 179 4.09 -22.56 5.84
C LEU A 179 3.70 -24.03 5.94
N VAL A 180 3.20 -24.47 7.11
CA VAL A 180 2.77 -25.85 7.34
C VAL A 180 1.48 -26.17 6.57
N ILE A 181 0.48 -25.30 6.61
CA ILE A 181 -0.85 -25.60 6.04
C ILE A 181 -0.87 -25.45 4.50
N THR A 182 -0.17 -24.44 3.96
CA THR A 182 -0.24 -24.10 2.53
C THR A 182 0.01 -25.29 1.59
N PRO A 183 1.04 -26.13 1.78
CA PRO A 183 1.33 -27.25 0.84
C PRO A 183 0.19 -28.25 0.72
N PHE A 184 -0.60 -28.43 1.77
CA PHE A 184 -1.69 -29.42 1.80
C PHE A 184 -2.98 -28.91 1.17
N VAL A 185 -3.22 -27.58 1.20
CA VAL A 185 -4.52 -27.02 0.77
C VAL A 185 -4.46 -26.30 -0.58
N ILE A 186 -3.32 -25.67 -0.91
CA ILE A 186 -3.15 -24.89 -2.12
C ILE A 186 -2.40 -25.72 -3.16
N ARG A 187 -2.99 -25.91 -4.33
CA ARG A 187 -2.32 -26.52 -5.47
C ARG A 187 -1.41 -25.51 -6.16
N GLU A 188 -0.32 -26.00 -6.75
CA GLU A 188 0.54 -25.14 -7.56
C GLU A 188 -0.21 -24.63 -8.79
N SER A 189 0.03 -23.37 -9.13
CA SER A 189 -0.48 -22.76 -10.33
C SER A 189 0.59 -21.87 -10.96
N THR A 190 0.75 -21.99 -12.26
CA THR A 190 1.60 -21.11 -13.08
C THR A 190 0.72 -20.24 -13.95
N GLY A 191 1.26 -19.18 -14.52
CA GLY A 191 0.55 -18.38 -15.51
C GLY A 191 0.20 -19.19 -16.77
N ALA A 192 -0.89 -18.84 -17.43
CA ALA A 192 -1.29 -19.46 -18.68
C ALA A 192 -0.31 -19.08 -19.81
N GLY A 193 0.58 -20.00 -20.15
CA GLY A 193 1.66 -19.82 -21.11
C GLY A 193 2.98 -19.37 -20.47
N ARG A 194 4.11 -19.68 -21.12
CA ARG A 194 5.42 -19.14 -20.76
C ARG A 194 5.43 -17.64 -21.11
N ALA A 195 4.93 -16.81 -20.23
CA ALA A 195 5.04 -15.36 -20.38
C ALA A 195 6.53 -15.02 -20.50
N LYS A 196 6.91 -14.39 -21.60
CA LYS A 196 8.29 -13.88 -21.74
C LYS A 196 8.52 -12.90 -20.60
N LEU A 197 9.57 -13.13 -19.82
CA LEU A 197 10.00 -12.20 -18.78
C LEU A 197 10.61 -10.96 -19.46
N ASP A 198 10.02 -9.80 -19.21
CA ASP A 198 10.67 -8.53 -19.55
C ASP A 198 11.72 -8.20 -18.47
N VAL A 199 12.85 -8.92 -18.52
CA VAL A 199 13.94 -8.71 -17.57
C VAL A 199 14.49 -7.29 -17.63
N PRO A 200 14.72 -6.68 -18.83
CA PRO A 200 15.18 -5.30 -18.92
C PRO A 200 14.19 -4.31 -18.29
N GLY A 201 12.88 -4.48 -18.54
CA GLY A 201 11.85 -3.64 -17.93
C GLY A 201 11.82 -3.78 -16.41
N ALA A 202 11.87 -5.03 -15.90
CA ALA A 202 11.86 -5.29 -14.47
C ALA A 202 13.10 -4.70 -13.76
N VAL A 203 14.29 -4.85 -14.33
CA VAL A 203 15.54 -4.30 -13.77
C VAL A 203 15.53 -2.78 -13.76
N THR A 204 15.08 -2.15 -14.85
CA THR A 204 15.09 -0.69 -14.98
C THR A 204 14.04 -0.03 -14.07
N VAL A 205 12.82 -0.60 -13.94
CA VAL A 205 11.82 -0.05 -13.01
C VAL A 205 12.24 -0.25 -11.55
N THR A 206 12.72 -1.44 -11.19
CA THR A 206 13.19 -1.73 -9.83
C THR A 206 14.38 -0.83 -9.46
N GLY A 207 15.42 -0.81 -10.30
CA GLY A 207 16.59 0.05 -10.07
C GLY A 207 16.25 1.54 -10.06
N GLY A 208 15.34 1.96 -10.93
CA GLY A 208 14.87 3.34 -10.99
C GLY A 208 14.11 3.77 -9.73
N LEU A 209 13.17 2.96 -9.24
CA LEU A 209 12.46 3.22 -7.99
C LEU A 209 13.39 3.22 -6.78
N LEU A 210 14.27 2.21 -6.68
CA LEU A 210 15.27 2.14 -5.61
C LEU A 210 16.16 3.39 -5.59
N ALA A 211 16.64 3.81 -6.75
CA ALA A 211 17.53 4.98 -6.86
C ALA A 211 16.78 6.29 -6.53
N VAL A 212 15.54 6.47 -6.98
CA VAL A 212 14.75 7.68 -6.66
C VAL A 212 14.47 7.77 -5.16
N ILE A 213 14.04 6.67 -4.53
CA ILE A 213 13.69 6.68 -3.11
C ILE A 213 14.95 6.87 -2.26
N TYR A 214 16.04 6.17 -2.59
CA TYR A 214 17.34 6.37 -1.94
C TYR A 214 17.81 7.83 -2.06
N ALA A 215 17.67 8.42 -3.25
CA ALA A 215 18.04 9.80 -3.49
C ALA A 215 17.26 10.81 -2.63
N VAL A 216 15.96 10.53 -2.39
CA VAL A 216 15.14 11.37 -1.51
C VAL A 216 15.62 11.28 -0.06
N ILE A 217 15.94 10.07 0.42
CA ILE A 217 16.41 9.86 1.81
C ILE A 217 17.77 10.51 2.02
N GLU A 218 18.73 10.24 1.13
CA GLU A 218 20.12 10.71 1.23
C GLU A 218 20.34 12.12 0.62
N ARG A 219 19.28 12.74 0.09
CA ARG A 219 19.34 14.04 -0.61
C ARG A 219 20.39 14.08 -1.72
N SER A 220 20.58 12.95 -2.40
CA SER A 220 21.62 12.77 -3.43
C SER A 220 21.09 13.09 -4.82
N VAL A 221 21.43 14.26 -5.34
CA VAL A 221 21.06 14.67 -6.72
C VAL A 221 21.60 13.70 -7.78
N PRO A 222 22.85 13.22 -7.73
CA PRO A 222 23.34 12.26 -8.72
C PRO A 222 22.52 10.98 -8.76
N THR A 223 22.16 10.42 -7.60
CA THR A 223 21.33 9.20 -7.53
C THR A 223 19.90 9.46 -8.03
N ALA A 224 19.34 10.67 -7.79
CA ALA A 224 18.04 11.06 -8.35
C ALA A 224 18.07 11.05 -9.88
N VAL A 225 19.12 11.61 -10.47
CA VAL A 225 19.31 11.62 -11.94
C VAL A 225 19.40 10.20 -12.48
N VAL A 226 20.18 9.32 -11.85
CA VAL A 226 20.28 7.89 -12.24
C VAL A 226 18.92 7.23 -12.17
N GLY A 227 18.15 7.45 -11.08
CA GLY A 227 16.82 6.90 -10.91
C GLY A 227 15.85 7.35 -12.01
N VAL A 228 15.83 8.65 -12.31
CA VAL A 228 15.00 9.20 -13.39
C VAL A 228 15.40 8.62 -14.74
N LEU A 229 16.69 8.51 -15.05
CA LEU A 229 17.17 7.91 -16.29
C LEU A 229 16.75 6.45 -16.42
N LEU A 230 16.81 5.67 -15.35
CA LEU A 230 16.34 4.29 -15.33
C LEU A 230 14.83 4.18 -15.54
N LEU A 231 14.02 5.08 -14.96
CA LEU A 231 12.57 5.12 -15.18
C LEU A 231 12.22 5.55 -16.61
N VAL A 232 12.98 6.47 -17.20
CA VAL A 232 12.87 6.83 -18.63
C VAL A 232 13.24 5.63 -19.51
N ALA A 233 14.34 4.94 -19.20
CA ALA A 233 14.74 3.72 -19.91
C ALA A 233 13.66 2.64 -19.80
N PHE A 234 13.08 2.42 -18.62
CA PHE A 234 11.93 1.54 -18.42
C PHE A 234 10.79 1.90 -19.37
N TRP A 235 10.37 3.18 -19.40
CA TRP A 235 9.31 3.62 -20.28
C TRP A 235 9.60 3.38 -21.77
N LEU A 236 10.86 3.59 -22.20
CA LEU A 236 11.28 3.33 -23.59
C LEU A 236 11.29 1.83 -23.92
N ILE A 237 11.71 0.99 -22.97
CA ILE A 237 11.69 -0.48 -23.10
C ILE A 237 10.23 -0.95 -23.22
N GLU A 238 9.36 -0.53 -22.30
CA GLU A 238 7.93 -0.90 -22.29
C GLU A 238 7.21 -0.56 -23.61
N ARG A 239 7.56 0.59 -24.22
CA ARG A 239 7.01 0.99 -25.52
C ARG A 239 7.40 0.08 -26.66
N ARG A 240 8.51 -0.65 -26.54
CA ARG A 240 9.06 -1.54 -27.57
C ARG A 240 8.91 -3.01 -27.24
N SER A 241 8.58 -3.36 -26.01
CA SER A 241 8.45 -4.73 -25.54
C SER A 241 7.25 -5.42 -26.21
N SER A 242 7.47 -6.64 -26.64
CA SER A 242 6.40 -7.52 -27.16
C SER A 242 5.51 -8.10 -26.05
N ALA A 243 5.97 -8.06 -24.79
CA ALA A 243 5.26 -8.51 -23.61
C ALA A 243 5.46 -7.51 -22.45
N PRO A 244 4.92 -6.28 -22.58
CA PRO A 244 5.18 -5.22 -21.62
C PRO A 244 4.64 -5.58 -20.23
N LEU A 245 5.36 -5.15 -19.18
CA LEU A 245 4.90 -5.22 -17.80
C LEU A 245 3.67 -4.34 -17.60
N VAL A 246 3.70 -3.16 -18.24
CA VAL A 246 2.65 -2.13 -18.17
C VAL A 246 2.27 -1.68 -19.58
N PRO A 247 1.18 -2.21 -20.17
CA PRO A 247 0.77 -1.82 -21.51
C PRO A 247 0.45 -0.32 -21.62
N VAL A 248 1.24 0.42 -22.38
CA VAL A 248 1.12 1.87 -22.58
C VAL A 248 -0.29 2.28 -23.02
N ARG A 249 -0.98 1.41 -23.80
CA ARG A 249 -2.34 1.65 -24.27
C ARG A 249 -3.33 1.77 -23.10
N ILE A 250 -3.20 0.91 -22.09
CA ILE A 250 -4.08 0.91 -20.90
C ILE A 250 -3.79 2.16 -20.04
N VAL A 251 -2.53 2.50 -19.84
CA VAL A 251 -2.12 3.68 -19.04
C VAL A 251 -2.65 4.99 -19.66
N ARG A 252 -2.84 5.04 -20.97
CA ARG A 252 -3.40 6.24 -21.65
C ARG A 252 -4.90 6.41 -21.48
N LEU A 253 -5.62 5.41 -20.98
CA LEU A 253 -7.05 5.58 -20.66
C LEU A 253 -7.19 6.60 -19.50
N PRO A 254 -8.04 7.62 -19.64
CA PRO A 254 -8.18 8.66 -18.61
C PRO A 254 -8.55 8.11 -17.24
N SER A 255 -9.40 7.08 -17.16
CA SER A 255 -9.77 6.40 -15.93
C SER A 255 -8.56 5.74 -15.26
N VAL A 256 -7.72 5.06 -16.04
CA VAL A 256 -6.50 4.39 -15.55
C VAL A 256 -5.45 5.42 -15.14
N ALA A 257 -5.18 6.42 -15.99
CA ALA A 257 -4.17 7.45 -15.70
C ALA A 257 -4.51 8.25 -14.44
N TRP A 258 -5.71 8.83 -14.40
CA TRP A 258 -6.14 9.67 -13.28
C TRP A 258 -6.47 8.86 -12.03
N GLY A 259 -6.96 7.61 -12.20
CA GLY A 259 -7.15 6.69 -11.08
C GLY A 259 -5.82 6.37 -10.40
N ASN A 260 -4.80 5.96 -11.16
CA ASN A 260 -3.48 5.65 -10.59
C ASN A 260 -2.76 6.90 -10.07
N TYR A 261 -2.90 8.07 -10.70
CA TYR A 261 -2.41 9.33 -10.14
C TYR A 261 -3.04 9.63 -8.77
N ALA A 262 -4.36 9.49 -8.65
CA ALA A 262 -5.04 9.66 -7.37
C ALA A 262 -4.55 8.64 -6.33
N GLY A 263 -4.40 7.36 -6.73
CA GLY A 263 -3.85 6.29 -5.90
C GLY A 263 -2.43 6.61 -5.42
N LEU A 264 -1.58 7.13 -6.32
CA LEU A 264 -0.21 7.55 -5.96
C LEU A 264 -0.23 8.59 -4.83
N VAL A 265 -1.05 9.64 -4.95
CA VAL A 265 -1.12 10.70 -3.93
C VAL A 265 -1.72 10.17 -2.63
N VAL A 266 -2.89 9.53 -2.70
CA VAL A 266 -3.61 9.02 -1.52
C VAL A 266 -2.75 8.05 -0.71
N CYS A 267 -2.15 7.07 -1.38
CA CYS A 267 -1.38 6.02 -0.71
C CYS A 267 0.03 6.47 -0.29
N SER A 268 0.55 7.59 -0.82
CA SER A 268 1.82 8.16 -0.35
C SER A 268 1.65 8.92 0.96
N MET A 269 0.55 9.62 1.12
CA MET A 269 0.38 10.55 2.25
C MET A 269 0.05 9.84 3.57
N GLU A 270 -0.69 8.72 3.54
CA GLU A 270 -1.08 8.02 4.77
C GLU A 270 0.10 7.46 5.57
N PRO A 271 1.02 6.64 5.00
CA PRO A 271 2.14 6.11 5.77
C PRO A 271 3.03 7.21 6.34
N ALA A 272 3.19 8.30 5.59
CA ALA A 272 3.94 9.46 6.00
C ALA A 272 3.28 10.18 7.18
N MET A 273 1.96 10.36 7.14
CA MET A 273 1.18 10.96 8.23
C MET A 273 1.23 10.09 9.49
N ILE A 274 1.13 8.76 9.35
CA ILE A 274 1.26 7.83 10.48
C ILE A 274 2.64 7.94 11.11
N PHE A 275 3.70 7.98 10.31
CA PHE A 275 5.08 8.17 10.76
C PHE A 275 5.23 9.47 11.56
N LEU A 276 4.82 10.60 10.99
CA LEU A 276 4.91 11.92 11.65
C LEU A 276 4.10 11.98 12.93
N THR A 277 2.87 11.45 12.90
CA THR A 277 1.99 11.42 14.07
C THR A 277 2.55 10.51 15.16
N THR A 278 3.18 9.39 14.83
CA THR A 278 3.85 8.51 15.80
C THR A 278 4.98 9.26 16.53
N LEU A 279 5.84 9.94 15.78
CA LEU A 279 6.92 10.74 16.38
C LEU A 279 6.38 11.86 17.25
N TYR A 280 5.36 12.56 16.77
CA TYR A 280 4.70 13.61 17.54
C TYR A 280 4.11 13.11 18.87
N LEU A 281 3.34 12.01 18.82
CA LEU A 281 2.71 11.43 20.01
C LEU A 281 3.75 10.94 21.03
N GLN A 282 4.82 10.30 20.58
CA GLN A 282 5.80 9.70 21.48
C GLN A 282 6.91 10.67 21.89
N GLN A 283 7.45 11.47 20.97
CA GLN A 283 8.59 12.36 21.26
C GLN A 283 8.19 13.75 21.72
N THR A 284 7.09 14.33 21.18
CA THR A 284 6.64 15.67 21.55
C THR A 284 5.67 15.62 22.73
N LEU A 285 4.67 14.73 22.69
CA LEU A 285 3.68 14.63 23.77
C LEU A 285 4.06 13.61 24.86
N GLY A 286 5.13 12.84 24.71
CA GLY A 286 5.61 11.86 25.68
C GLY A 286 4.64 10.70 25.93
N LEU A 287 3.81 10.31 24.95
CA LEU A 287 2.90 9.19 25.09
C LEU A 287 3.65 7.86 25.02
N SER A 288 3.19 6.89 25.82
CA SER A 288 3.67 5.51 25.69
C SER A 288 3.25 4.88 24.35
N PRO A 289 3.95 3.84 23.88
CA PRO A 289 3.54 3.09 22.69
C PRO A 289 2.11 2.54 22.80
N LEU A 290 1.67 2.10 23.97
CA LEU A 290 0.30 1.65 24.20
C LEU A 290 -0.71 2.78 23.98
N ALA A 291 -0.46 3.97 24.56
CA ALA A 291 -1.31 5.12 24.36
C ALA A 291 -1.34 5.57 22.88
N THR A 292 -0.19 5.53 22.19
CA THR A 292 -0.08 5.79 20.76
C THR A 292 -0.90 4.80 19.95
N GLY A 293 -0.81 3.50 20.27
CA GLY A 293 -1.60 2.46 19.63
C GLY A 293 -3.11 2.64 19.83
N LEU A 294 -3.54 3.04 21.03
CA LEU A 294 -4.95 3.37 21.30
C LEU A 294 -5.44 4.57 20.49
N VAL A 295 -4.62 5.60 20.33
CA VAL A 295 -4.93 6.76 19.49
C VAL A 295 -5.11 6.34 18.04
N PHE A 296 -4.30 5.44 17.49
CA PHE A 296 -4.48 4.90 16.13
C PHE A 296 -5.59 3.86 16.01
N GLY A 297 -5.95 3.17 17.08
CA GLY A 297 -7.04 2.18 17.07
C GLY A 297 -8.39 2.79 16.71
N ILE A 298 -8.67 4.02 17.17
CA ILE A 298 -9.92 4.73 16.88
C ILE A 298 -10.08 5.03 15.37
N PRO A 299 -9.09 5.66 14.70
CA PRO A 299 -9.11 5.81 13.23
C PRO A 299 -9.18 4.49 12.47
N GLY A 300 -8.58 3.44 13.01
CA GLY A 300 -8.67 2.09 12.43
C GLY A 300 -10.12 1.60 12.29
N LEU A 301 -11.00 1.92 13.24
CA LEU A 301 -12.44 1.62 13.14
C LEU A 301 -13.10 2.39 11.98
N ALA A 302 -12.69 3.64 11.76
CA ALA A 302 -13.18 4.42 10.62
C ALA A 302 -12.77 3.79 9.28
N SER A 303 -11.55 3.27 9.19
CA SER A 303 -11.05 2.54 8.01
C SER A 303 -11.91 1.32 7.68
N VAL A 304 -12.26 0.51 8.68
CA VAL A 304 -13.15 -0.66 8.50
C VAL A 304 -14.54 -0.21 8.04
N ALA A 305 -15.11 0.82 8.67
CA ALA A 305 -16.40 1.36 8.27
C ALA A 305 -16.40 1.89 6.83
N ALA A 306 -15.35 2.63 6.45
CA ALA A 306 -15.19 3.14 5.09
C ALA A 306 -15.10 2.01 4.06
N GLY A 307 -14.32 0.96 4.31
CA GLY A 307 -14.19 -0.19 3.42
C GLY A 307 -15.51 -0.90 3.15
N VAL A 308 -16.36 -1.04 4.17
CA VAL A 308 -17.71 -1.66 4.03
C VAL A 308 -18.68 -0.78 3.25
N VAL A 309 -18.61 0.54 3.46
CA VAL A 309 -19.61 1.49 2.94
C VAL A 309 -19.23 2.01 1.55
N ALA A 310 -17.94 2.16 1.26
CA ALA A 310 -17.42 2.79 0.04
C ALA A 310 -17.98 2.16 -1.25
N GLY A 311 -18.02 0.84 -1.33
CA GLY A 311 -18.54 0.16 -2.53
C GLY A 311 -20.01 0.51 -2.84
N ARG A 312 -20.87 0.63 -1.80
CA ARG A 312 -22.27 1.01 -1.96
C ARG A 312 -22.42 2.47 -2.40
N ILE A 313 -21.61 3.35 -1.82
CA ILE A 313 -21.64 4.78 -2.15
C ILE A 313 -21.13 5.01 -3.58
N ILE A 314 -20.08 4.31 -4.00
CA ILE A 314 -19.55 4.37 -5.37
C ILE A 314 -20.62 3.93 -6.37
N GLY A 315 -21.34 2.83 -6.10
CA GLY A 315 -22.42 2.36 -6.95
C GLY A 315 -23.56 3.38 -7.11
N ARG A 316 -23.84 4.19 -6.08
CA ARG A 316 -24.93 5.19 -6.09
C ARG A 316 -24.51 6.54 -6.71
N PHE A 317 -23.30 7.02 -6.43
CA PHE A 317 -22.88 8.38 -6.78
C PHE A 317 -21.80 8.43 -7.87
N GLY A 318 -21.29 7.26 -8.28
CA GLY A 318 -20.25 7.10 -9.27
C GLY A 318 -18.83 7.31 -8.70
N TYR A 319 -17.86 6.61 -9.29
CA TYR A 319 -16.47 6.58 -8.82
C TYR A 319 -15.78 7.95 -8.83
N ARG A 320 -16.04 8.80 -9.86
CA ARG A 320 -15.44 10.13 -9.98
C ARG A 320 -15.74 11.01 -8.77
N LYS A 321 -17.01 11.14 -8.40
CA LYS A 321 -17.44 11.97 -7.25
C LYS A 321 -16.86 11.44 -5.95
N ILE A 322 -16.96 10.13 -5.73
CA ILE A 322 -16.48 9.53 -4.48
C ILE A 322 -14.97 9.67 -4.35
N LEU A 323 -14.20 9.41 -5.40
CA LEU A 323 -12.75 9.55 -5.38
C LEU A 323 -12.34 10.99 -4.98
N THR A 324 -12.87 11.99 -5.68
CA THR A 324 -12.49 13.38 -5.42
C THR A 324 -12.96 13.90 -4.06
N VAL A 325 -14.18 13.52 -3.64
CA VAL A 325 -14.68 13.89 -2.30
C VAL A 325 -13.88 13.22 -1.21
N SER A 326 -13.53 11.94 -1.37
CA SER A 326 -12.73 11.20 -0.38
C SER A 326 -11.32 11.76 -0.26
N MET A 327 -10.67 12.14 -1.37
CA MET A 327 -9.39 12.85 -1.35
C MET A 327 -9.51 14.21 -0.63
N ALA A 328 -10.56 14.97 -0.93
CA ALA A 328 -10.80 16.25 -0.26
C ALA A 328 -11.05 16.08 1.24
N VAL A 329 -11.81 15.04 1.66
CA VAL A 329 -12.01 14.70 3.07
C VAL A 329 -10.69 14.35 3.74
N GLN A 330 -9.83 13.53 3.12
CA GLN A 330 -8.50 13.20 3.65
C GLN A 330 -7.66 14.47 3.83
N GLY A 331 -7.52 15.31 2.81
CA GLY A 331 -6.72 16.54 2.89
C GLY A 331 -7.25 17.56 3.88
N LEU A 332 -8.59 17.79 3.92
CA LEU A 332 -9.21 18.70 4.88
C LEU A 332 -9.12 18.19 6.33
N ALA A 333 -9.17 16.89 6.54
CA ALA A 333 -9.01 16.29 7.85
C ALA A 333 -7.57 16.43 8.37
N THR A 334 -6.57 16.52 7.50
CA THR A 334 -5.17 16.79 7.88
C THR A 334 -4.96 18.24 8.27
N LEU A 335 -5.78 19.19 7.79
CA LEU A 335 -5.58 20.63 8.03
C LEU A 335 -5.53 21.02 9.52
N PRO A 336 -6.39 20.54 10.43
CA PRO A 336 -6.29 20.85 11.86
C PRO A 336 -4.97 20.41 12.50
N LEU A 337 -4.31 19.39 11.95
CA LEU A 337 -3.05 18.86 12.48
C LEU A 337 -1.88 19.84 12.28
N VAL A 338 -2.00 20.78 11.35
CA VAL A 338 -1.00 21.84 11.14
C VAL A 338 -0.90 22.79 12.33
N PHE A 339 -1.94 22.86 13.15
CA PHE A 339 -2.01 23.76 14.33
C PHE A 339 -1.74 23.04 15.66
N LEU A 340 -1.23 21.79 15.61
CA LEU A 340 -0.89 21.03 16.81
C LEU A 340 0.25 21.71 17.58
N GLY A 341 0.03 21.95 18.87
CA GLY A 341 1.02 22.48 19.81
C GLY A 341 1.59 21.40 20.72
N THR A 342 2.11 21.81 21.88
CA THR A 342 2.69 20.89 22.88
C THR A 342 1.70 20.54 24.00
N ASP A 343 0.52 21.20 24.05
CA ASP A 343 -0.51 20.84 25.03
C ASP A 343 -1.15 19.50 24.66
N ARG A 344 -1.02 18.55 25.57
CA ARG A 344 -1.43 17.16 25.35
C ARG A 344 -2.94 17.01 25.17
N LEU A 345 -3.74 17.72 25.95
CA LEU A 345 -5.21 17.58 25.91
C LEU A 345 -5.75 18.19 24.61
N ILE A 346 -5.33 19.43 24.31
CA ILE A 346 -5.74 20.13 23.09
C ILE A 346 -5.31 19.33 21.86
N ALA A 347 -4.08 18.82 21.85
CA ALA A 347 -3.56 18.03 20.76
C ALA A 347 -4.40 16.78 20.52
N LEU A 348 -4.75 15.99 21.55
CA LEU A 348 -5.56 14.79 21.40
C LEU A 348 -6.99 15.07 20.96
N VAL A 349 -7.60 16.16 21.45
CA VAL A 349 -8.95 16.59 21.06
C VAL A 349 -9.00 16.98 19.58
N ILE A 350 -7.94 17.57 19.03
CA ILE A 350 -7.83 17.91 17.60
C ILE A 350 -7.48 16.66 16.78
N LEU A 351 -6.49 15.90 17.22
CA LEU A 351 -5.87 14.82 16.45
C LEU A 351 -6.80 13.63 16.26
N ILE A 352 -7.51 13.17 17.31
CA ILE A 352 -8.34 11.97 17.23
C ILE A 352 -9.48 12.12 16.21
N PRO A 353 -10.30 13.19 16.22
CA PRO A 353 -11.32 13.40 15.21
C PRO A 353 -10.75 13.61 13.81
N ALA A 354 -9.63 14.34 13.69
CA ALA A 354 -8.97 14.56 12.42
C ALA A 354 -8.49 13.24 11.79
N LEU A 355 -7.81 12.40 12.55
CA LEU A 355 -7.41 11.07 12.10
C LEU A 355 -8.61 10.17 11.76
N PHE A 356 -9.68 10.20 12.58
CA PHE A 356 -10.88 9.40 12.31
C PHE A 356 -11.49 9.75 10.95
N ILE A 357 -11.68 11.04 10.67
CA ILE A 357 -12.24 11.53 9.41
C ILE A 357 -11.24 11.30 8.26
N GLY A 358 -9.96 11.55 8.48
CA GLY A 358 -8.90 11.36 7.49
C GLY A 358 -8.76 9.93 7.03
N PHE A 359 -8.73 8.97 7.95
CA PHE A 359 -8.65 7.54 7.64
C PHE A 359 -9.93 7.00 6.96
N TYR A 360 -11.10 7.52 7.33
CA TYR A 360 -12.32 7.21 6.59
C TYR A 360 -12.21 7.69 5.14
N GLY A 361 -11.80 8.94 4.92
CA GLY A 361 -11.57 9.51 3.59
C GLY A 361 -10.52 8.72 2.80
N HIS A 362 -9.40 8.38 3.44
CA HIS A 362 -8.32 7.61 2.85
C HIS A 362 -8.78 6.25 2.31
N VAL A 363 -9.43 5.41 3.14
CA VAL A 363 -9.87 4.08 2.70
C VAL A 363 -10.98 4.18 1.65
N ALA A 364 -11.89 5.15 1.78
CA ALA A 364 -12.89 5.40 0.74
C ALA A 364 -12.24 5.82 -0.60
N ALA A 365 -11.16 6.61 -0.55
CA ALA A 365 -10.38 6.98 -1.72
C ALA A 365 -9.64 5.78 -2.32
N ILE A 366 -9.07 4.87 -1.49
CA ILE A 366 -8.44 3.62 -1.96
C ILE A 366 -9.44 2.77 -2.75
N VAL A 367 -10.62 2.54 -2.21
CA VAL A 367 -11.66 1.77 -2.92
C VAL A 367 -12.06 2.47 -4.21
N ALA A 368 -12.24 3.80 -4.17
CA ALA A 368 -12.67 4.57 -5.33
C ALA A 368 -11.59 4.62 -6.43
N TYR A 369 -10.30 4.79 -6.11
CA TYR A 369 -9.27 4.81 -7.14
C TYR A 369 -9.06 3.43 -7.76
N THR A 370 -9.18 2.36 -7.00
CA THR A 370 -9.11 0.99 -7.52
C THR A 370 -10.23 0.73 -8.54
N VAL A 371 -11.46 1.12 -8.21
CA VAL A 371 -12.59 1.06 -9.14
C VAL A 371 -12.35 1.95 -10.36
N THR A 372 -11.86 3.18 -10.16
CA THR A 372 -11.57 4.12 -11.25
C THR A 372 -10.50 3.57 -12.18
N GLY A 373 -9.38 3.10 -11.64
CA GLY A 373 -8.22 2.61 -12.39
C GLY A 373 -8.50 1.32 -13.18
N THR A 374 -9.59 0.63 -12.87
CA THR A 374 -10.04 -0.56 -13.62
C THR A 374 -11.28 -0.29 -14.50
N SER A 375 -11.89 0.89 -14.40
CA SER A 375 -13.08 1.25 -15.16
C SER A 375 -12.76 1.55 -16.62
N GLY A 376 -13.61 1.08 -17.53
CA GLY A 376 -13.46 1.30 -18.98
C GLY A 376 -12.34 0.48 -19.63
N VAL A 377 -11.77 -0.47 -18.91
CA VAL A 377 -10.78 -1.42 -19.43
C VAL A 377 -11.53 -2.68 -19.92
N PRO A 378 -11.21 -3.21 -21.11
CA PRO A 378 -11.81 -4.46 -21.63
C PRO A 378 -11.63 -5.62 -20.65
N ASP A 379 -12.62 -6.54 -20.61
CA ASP A 379 -12.63 -7.67 -19.66
C ASP A 379 -11.35 -8.52 -19.71
N GLY A 380 -10.80 -8.76 -20.89
CA GLY A 380 -9.54 -9.50 -21.05
C GLY A 380 -8.30 -8.83 -20.48
N GLU A 381 -8.37 -7.52 -20.15
CA GLU A 381 -7.26 -6.69 -19.65
C GLU A 381 -7.49 -6.18 -18.23
N GLN A 382 -8.61 -6.52 -17.61
CA GLN A 382 -8.94 -6.16 -16.21
C GLN A 382 -7.85 -6.59 -15.22
N GLY A 383 -7.22 -7.74 -15.45
CA GLY A 383 -6.11 -8.23 -14.64
C GLY A 383 -4.89 -7.31 -14.69
N LEU A 384 -4.57 -6.77 -15.87
CA LEU A 384 -3.45 -5.84 -16.06
C LEU A 384 -3.72 -4.49 -15.35
N ALA A 385 -4.94 -3.96 -15.50
CA ALA A 385 -5.35 -2.71 -14.82
C ALA A 385 -5.33 -2.87 -13.30
N THR A 386 -5.81 -4.01 -12.77
CA THR A 386 -5.74 -4.32 -11.34
C THR A 386 -4.29 -4.47 -10.86
N GLY A 387 -3.43 -5.10 -11.65
CA GLY A 387 -2.00 -5.19 -11.38
C GLY A 387 -1.35 -3.80 -11.28
N LEU A 388 -1.68 -2.90 -12.22
CA LEU A 388 -1.18 -1.53 -12.22
C LEU A 388 -1.64 -0.73 -11.00
N THR A 389 -2.92 -0.83 -10.60
CA THR A 389 -3.42 -0.17 -9.39
C THR A 389 -2.73 -0.69 -8.12
N SER A 390 -2.54 -2.01 -8.02
CA SER A 390 -1.80 -2.60 -6.88
C SER A 390 -0.35 -2.14 -6.83
N MET A 391 0.33 -2.10 -7.99
CA MET A 391 1.69 -1.56 -8.09
C MET A 391 1.76 -0.09 -7.66
N THR A 392 0.82 0.73 -8.13
CA THR A 392 0.75 2.15 -7.74
C THR A 392 0.65 2.29 -6.23
N GLN A 393 -0.15 1.47 -5.57
CA GLN A 393 -0.29 1.47 -4.12
C GLN A 393 1.03 1.15 -3.41
N GLU A 394 1.74 0.11 -3.85
CA GLU A 394 3.01 -0.30 -3.25
C GLU A 394 4.10 0.78 -3.44
N VAL A 395 4.22 1.32 -4.64
CA VAL A 395 5.16 2.42 -4.93
C VAL A 395 4.83 3.66 -4.11
N ALA A 396 3.55 4.04 -4.05
CA ALA A 396 3.09 5.19 -3.30
C ALA A 396 3.43 5.07 -1.81
N GLY A 397 3.14 3.91 -1.21
CA GLY A 397 3.43 3.66 0.20
C GLY A 397 4.91 3.80 0.58
N THR A 398 5.81 3.66 -0.40
CA THR A 398 7.26 3.80 -0.20
C THR A 398 7.76 5.23 -0.28
N VAL A 399 7.15 6.06 -1.10
CA VAL A 399 7.68 7.41 -1.43
C VAL A 399 7.30 8.45 -0.38
N GLY A 400 6.10 8.35 0.18
CA GLY A 400 5.55 9.41 1.04
C GLY A 400 6.37 9.64 2.31
N THR A 401 6.68 8.60 3.05
CA THR A 401 7.42 8.72 4.34
C THR A 401 8.80 9.35 4.17
N PRO A 402 9.67 8.93 3.23
CA PRO A 402 10.96 9.59 3.02
C PRO A 402 10.82 11.05 2.61
N VAL A 403 9.85 11.39 1.77
CA VAL A 403 9.64 12.77 1.31
C VAL A 403 9.25 13.67 2.47
N LEU A 404 8.24 13.31 3.26
CA LEU A 404 7.82 14.14 4.39
C LEU A 404 8.86 14.17 5.51
N ALA A 405 9.53 13.04 5.79
CA ALA A 405 10.63 13.00 6.75
C ALA A 405 11.81 13.91 6.33
N ALA A 406 12.16 13.94 5.04
CA ALA A 406 13.19 14.84 4.52
C ALA A 406 12.82 16.32 4.71
N ILE A 407 11.53 16.67 4.59
CA ILE A 407 11.03 18.03 4.84
C ILE A 407 11.15 18.37 6.33
N VAL A 408 10.72 17.47 7.22
CA VAL A 408 10.86 17.68 8.67
C VAL A 408 12.31 17.94 9.04
N ALA A 409 13.24 17.17 8.49
CA ALA A 409 14.67 17.30 8.76
C ALA A 409 15.31 18.56 8.16
N THR A 410 14.59 19.40 7.39
CA THR A 410 15.10 20.72 6.96
C THR A 410 15.01 21.78 8.06
N GLN A 411 14.23 21.53 9.10
CA GLN A 411 13.96 22.50 10.17
C GLN A 411 14.68 22.11 11.45
N ALA A 412 15.24 23.12 12.14
CA ALA A 412 15.92 22.92 13.42
C ALA A 412 14.96 22.49 14.55
N MET A 413 13.69 22.84 14.43
CA MET A 413 12.63 22.45 15.37
C MET A 413 11.72 21.40 14.72
N HIS A 414 11.65 20.21 15.30
CA HIS A 414 10.82 19.10 14.78
C HIS A 414 9.34 19.48 14.57
N LEU A 415 8.75 20.27 15.48
CA LEU A 415 7.35 20.69 15.37
C LEU A 415 7.11 21.59 14.15
N THR A 416 8.00 22.55 13.90
CA THR A 416 7.92 23.43 12.71
C THR A 416 8.08 22.63 11.41
N GLY A 417 9.01 21.69 11.40
CA GLY A 417 9.19 20.79 10.26
C GLY A 417 7.98 19.91 10.00
N MET A 418 7.35 19.41 11.07
CA MET A 418 6.11 18.63 10.97
C MET A 418 4.97 19.48 10.40
N HIS A 419 4.79 20.72 10.86
CA HIS A 419 3.77 21.62 10.30
C HIS A 419 3.98 21.87 8.82
N LEU A 420 5.23 22.09 8.37
CA LEU A 420 5.56 22.29 6.96
C LEU A 420 5.23 21.03 6.13
N ALA A 421 5.58 19.85 6.63
CA ALA A 421 5.26 18.58 5.98
C ALA A 421 3.75 18.35 5.86
N LEU A 422 2.99 18.67 6.93
CA LEU A 422 1.52 18.58 6.91
C LEU A 422 0.88 19.59 5.96
N TRP A 423 1.40 20.82 5.86
CA TRP A 423 0.95 21.79 4.85
C TRP A 423 1.16 21.29 3.43
N LEU A 424 2.29 20.63 3.16
CA LEU A 424 2.54 20.03 1.85
C LEU A 424 1.55 18.89 1.56
N ASP A 425 1.28 18.02 2.54
CA ASP A 425 0.29 16.95 2.42
C ASP A 425 -1.09 17.53 2.07
N VAL A 426 -1.58 18.50 2.84
CA VAL A 426 -2.86 19.17 2.60
C VAL A 426 -2.90 19.78 1.20
N ALA A 427 -1.89 20.56 0.83
CA ALA A 427 -1.84 21.23 -0.47
C ALA A 427 -1.81 20.22 -1.63
N LEU A 428 -0.93 19.22 -1.55
CA LEU A 428 -0.80 18.20 -2.59
C LEU A 428 -2.10 17.39 -2.75
N THR A 429 -2.70 16.97 -1.64
CA THR A 429 -3.93 16.15 -1.66
C THR A 429 -5.11 16.94 -2.21
N LEU A 430 -5.32 18.20 -1.77
CA LEU A 430 -6.42 19.03 -2.23
C LEU A 430 -6.26 19.47 -3.69
N VAL A 431 -5.06 19.89 -4.10
CA VAL A 431 -4.77 20.24 -5.50
C VAL A 431 -4.99 19.01 -6.39
N SER A 432 -4.52 17.84 -5.94
CA SER A 432 -4.71 16.59 -6.69
C SER A 432 -6.19 16.19 -6.79
N ALA A 433 -6.99 16.42 -5.74
CA ALA A 433 -8.44 16.18 -5.80
C ALA A 433 -9.10 17.04 -6.90
N VAL A 434 -8.71 18.32 -7.01
CA VAL A 434 -9.18 19.22 -8.08
C VAL A 434 -8.72 18.72 -9.45
N LEU A 435 -7.44 18.36 -9.62
CA LEU A 435 -6.91 17.86 -10.88
C LEU A 435 -7.62 16.58 -11.32
N VAL A 436 -7.84 15.63 -10.41
CA VAL A 436 -8.57 14.37 -10.66
C VAL A 436 -10.02 14.65 -11.05
N TRP A 437 -10.68 15.63 -10.42
CA TRP A 437 -12.04 16.03 -10.78
C TRP A 437 -12.10 16.50 -12.24
N PHE A 438 -11.14 17.30 -12.70
CA PHE A 438 -11.12 17.78 -14.07
C PHE A 438 -10.64 16.71 -15.05
N GLY A 439 -9.69 15.88 -14.68
CA GLY A 439 -9.12 14.82 -15.52
C GLY A 439 -10.11 13.68 -15.82
N LEU A 440 -10.99 13.37 -14.86
CA LEU A 440 -12.03 12.35 -15.01
C LEU A 440 -13.35 12.89 -15.61
N ARG A 441 -13.36 14.06 -16.26
CA ARG A 441 -14.58 14.53 -16.94
C ARG A 441 -15.00 13.51 -18.00
N PRO A 442 -16.30 13.15 -18.08
CA PRO A 442 -16.80 12.37 -19.19
C PRO A 442 -16.48 13.14 -20.47
N ARG A 443 -15.63 12.60 -21.32
CA ARG A 443 -15.62 13.05 -22.71
C ARG A 443 -16.99 12.67 -23.25
N ALA A 444 -17.74 13.64 -23.78
CA ALA A 444 -18.90 13.37 -24.59
C ALA A 444 -18.42 12.47 -25.72
N THR A 445 -18.57 11.17 -25.57
CA THR A 445 -18.52 10.24 -26.68
C THR A 445 -19.65 10.70 -27.58
N ALA A 446 -19.32 11.27 -28.75
CA ALA A 446 -20.26 11.37 -29.83
C ALA A 446 -20.80 9.95 -30.02
N VAL A 447 -22.00 9.72 -29.54
CA VAL A 447 -22.79 8.54 -29.86
C VAL A 447 -22.96 8.62 -31.37
N SER A 448 -22.09 7.90 -32.09
CA SER A 448 -22.34 7.57 -33.49
C SER A 448 -23.65 6.78 -33.44
N ALA A 449 -24.74 7.51 -33.72
CA ALA A 449 -26.02 6.93 -34.00
C ALA A 449 -25.85 6.06 -35.26
N HIS A 450 -25.43 4.83 -35.06
CA HIS A 450 -25.66 3.80 -36.07
C HIS A 450 -27.14 3.41 -35.89
N GLN A 451 -28.02 4.21 -36.53
CA GLN A 451 -29.33 3.73 -36.93
C GLN A 451 -29.13 2.51 -37.84
N PRO A 452 -29.68 1.36 -37.50
CA PRO A 452 -29.96 0.37 -38.52
C PRO A 452 -31.15 0.92 -39.33
N ALA A 453 -30.84 1.55 -40.45
CA ALA A 453 -31.84 1.86 -41.44
C ALA A 453 -32.32 0.54 -42.09
N ALA A 454 -33.62 0.35 -42.03
CA ALA A 454 -34.44 -0.29 -43.01
C ALA A 454 -33.95 -1.57 -43.67
N GLU A 455 -34.42 -2.70 -43.13
CA GLU A 455 -34.78 -3.86 -43.94
C GLU A 455 -36.15 -4.35 -43.53
N LEU A 456 -37.17 -3.58 -43.92
CA LEU A 456 -38.55 -4.01 -43.99
C LEU A 456 -39.15 -3.42 -45.27
N ALA A 457 -38.82 -4.00 -46.38
CA ALA A 457 -39.65 -4.01 -47.60
C ALA A 457 -39.08 -5.04 -48.55
N THR A 458 -39.87 -6.02 -48.77
CA THR A 458 -40.05 -6.90 -49.92
C THR A 458 -39.99 -8.38 -49.60
N VAL A 459 -41.15 -8.89 -49.72
CA VAL A 459 -41.82 -10.17 -50.05
C VAL A 459 -42.30 -10.95 -48.90
#